data_6b712542ae73dbf92d363d958b83bb4d
#
_entry.id   6b712542ae73dbf92d363d958b83bb4d
#
_cell.length_a   1.000
_cell.length_b   1.000
_cell.length_c   1.000
_cell.angle_alpha   90.00
_cell.angle_beta   90.00
_cell.angle_gamma   90.00
#
_symmetry.space_group_name_H-M   'P 1'
#
loop_
_entity.id
_entity.type
_entity.pdbx_description
1 polymer ?
#
loop_
_entity_poly.entity_id
_entity_poly.type
_entity_poly.pdbx_seq_one_letter_code
_entity_poly.pdbx_strand_id
1 'polypeptide(L)'
;QAAGLADIGIEVLGGIALNRTVGGINPYAVELTLRSGGRIVWFPTLSSIAHVKHQHSPDSTFSTNALRLRPNEPQSIFDENGKIRPVVHDVLQLIAEEDAILNCGHLGADEVDALIPAARAAGVERIVVSHPMFVIGATPERTAEWVRQGAMIEQCIAVARKLDPAEL
;
A
#
# COMPACT_ATOMS: atom_id res chain seq x y z
N GLN A 1 18.64 13.13 6.79
CA GLN A 1 19.02 12.49 5.51
C GLN A 1 18.63 13.35 4.29
N ALA A 2 17.47 14.06 4.32
CA ALA A 2 17.04 14.91 3.21
C ALA A 2 18.00 16.09 2.94
N ALA A 3 18.58 16.69 3.98
CA ALA A 3 19.49 17.83 3.85
C ALA A 3 20.76 17.53 3.03
N GLY A 4 21.26 16.29 3.07
CA GLY A 4 22.47 15.90 2.32
C GLY A 4 22.23 15.59 0.84
N LEU A 5 20.99 15.59 0.37
CA LEU A 5 20.63 15.30 -1.02
C LEU A 5 20.17 16.55 -1.79
N ALA A 6 19.88 17.64 -1.07
CA ALA A 6 19.46 18.90 -1.69
C ALA A 6 20.51 19.46 -2.66
N ASP A 7 21.78 19.30 -2.34
CA ASP A 7 22.92 19.81 -3.13
C ASP A 7 23.10 19.10 -4.48
N ILE A 8 22.49 17.93 -4.66
CA ILE A 8 22.53 17.16 -5.91
C ILE A 8 21.20 17.20 -6.69
N GLY A 9 20.28 18.10 -6.30
CA GLY A 9 19.00 18.31 -6.98
C GLY A 9 17.99 17.20 -6.82
N ILE A 10 18.13 16.37 -5.75
CA ILE A 10 17.16 15.29 -5.42
C ILE A 10 16.27 15.75 -4.27
N GLU A 11 14.97 15.72 -4.49
CA GLU A 11 13.98 15.88 -3.43
C GLU A 11 13.67 14.51 -2.80
N VAL A 12 13.71 14.45 -1.47
CA VAL A 12 13.39 13.23 -0.70
C VAL A 12 12.10 13.44 0.06
N LEU A 13 11.08 12.69 -0.30
CA LEU A 13 9.78 12.73 0.33
C LEU A 13 9.64 11.58 1.35
N GLY A 14 9.13 11.91 2.53
CA GLY A 14 8.80 10.93 3.56
C GLY A 14 7.44 10.29 3.32
N GLY A 15 7.20 9.19 4.03
CA GLY A 15 5.90 8.52 4.02
C GLY A 15 5.78 7.50 5.14
N ILE A 16 4.61 6.85 5.21
CA ILE A 16 4.30 5.85 6.23
C ILE A 16 3.67 4.62 5.60
N ALA A 17 4.11 3.43 6.05
CA ALA A 17 3.46 2.17 5.72
C ALA A 17 2.66 1.67 6.93
N LEU A 18 1.37 1.47 6.74
CA LEU A 18 0.39 1.16 7.80
C LEU A 18 0.46 -0.30 8.26
N ASN A 19 1.66 -0.74 8.56
CA ASN A 19 1.91 -2.05 9.12
C ASN A 19 1.66 -2.06 10.64
N ARG A 20 1.55 -3.26 11.22
CA ARG A 20 1.39 -3.43 12.66
C ARG A 20 2.45 -2.69 13.48
N THR A 21 3.66 -2.56 12.97
CA THR A 21 4.78 -1.88 13.63
C THR A 21 4.52 -0.39 13.94
N VAL A 22 3.57 0.23 13.22
CA VAL A 22 3.13 1.62 13.45
C VAL A 22 1.70 1.70 13.99
N GLY A 23 1.17 0.56 14.49
CA GLY A 23 -0.20 0.47 15.00
C GLY A 23 -1.25 0.08 13.97
N GLY A 24 -0.84 -0.43 12.78
CA GLY A 24 -1.76 -0.83 11.70
C GLY A 24 -2.31 0.38 10.95
N ILE A 25 -3.60 0.30 10.55
CA ILE A 25 -4.32 1.42 9.92
C ILE A 25 -4.63 2.45 11.02
N ASN A 26 -3.70 3.40 11.19
CA ASN A 26 -3.66 4.33 12.31
C ASN A 26 -3.71 5.79 11.82
N PRO A 27 -4.87 6.47 11.92
CA PRO A 27 -5.01 7.84 11.43
C PRO A 27 -4.11 8.84 12.18
N TYR A 28 -3.81 8.63 13.45
CA TYR A 28 -2.92 9.51 14.21
C TYR A 28 -1.48 9.48 13.67
N ALA A 29 -1.00 8.30 13.28
CA ALA A 29 0.32 8.16 12.70
C ALA A 29 0.37 8.73 11.27
N VAL A 30 -0.72 8.62 10.51
CA VAL A 30 -0.88 9.24 9.19
C VAL A 30 -0.87 10.76 9.30
N GLU A 31 -1.69 11.32 10.19
CA GLU A 31 -1.77 12.76 10.42
C GLU A 31 -0.40 13.34 10.78
N LEU A 32 0.29 12.75 11.76
CA LEU A 32 1.62 13.19 12.13
C LEU A 32 2.59 13.15 10.95
N THR A 33 2.58 12.06 10.18
CA THR A 33 3.47 11.89 9.03
C THR A 33 3.22 12.95 7.97
N LEU A 34 1.97 13.15 7.57
CA LEU A 34 1.61 14.08 6.51
C LEU A 34 1.88 15.53 6.92
N ARG A 35 1.49 15.93 8.13
CA ARG A 35 1.75 17.28 8.66
C ARG A 35 3.23 17.56 8.94
N SER A 36 4.06 16.52 9.06
CA SER A 36 5.51 16.64 9.12
C SER A 36 6.19 16.68 7.74
N GLY A 37 5.43 16.80 6.66
CA GLY A 37 5.96 16.88 5.29
C GLY A 37 6.03 15.55 4.54
N GLY A 38 5.46 14.47 5.09
CA GLY A 38 5.26 13.23 4.36
C GLY A 38 4.32 13.43 3.17
N ARG A 39 4.47 12.61 2.12
CA ARG A 39 3.70 12.73 0.88
C ARG A 39 3.08 11.44 0.40
N ILE A 40 3.34 10.33 1.05
CA ILE A 40 2.82 9.02 0.65
C ILE A 40 2.41 8.18 1.86
N VAL A 41 1.25 7.54 1.75
CA VAL A 41 0.71 6.60 2.72
C VAL A 41 0.51 5.26 2.03
N TRP A 42 1.28 4.26 2.44
CA TRP A 42 1.07 2.88 2.02
C TRP A 42 0.07 2.21 2.96
N PHE A 43 -0.99 1.66 2.44
CA PHE A 43 -1.80 0.69 3.17
C PHE A 43 -0.96 -0.53 3.55
N PRO A 44 -1.45 -1.45 4.40
CA PRO A 44 -0.61 -2.53 4.91
C PRO A 44 0.19 -3.25 3.83
N THR A 45 1.50 -3.32 4.02
CA THR A 45 2.42 -4.07 3.17
C THR A 45 2.74 -5.41 3.82
N LEU A 46 3.76 -5.47 4.67
CA LEU A 46 4.18 -6.69 5.36
C LEU A 46 3.09 -7.28 6.27
N SER A 47 2.17 -6.44 6.77
CA SER A 47 1.07 -6.86 7.64
C SER A 47 -0.25 -7.09 6.90
N SER A 48 -0.30 -7.01 5.57
CA SER A 48 -1.53 -7.36 4.83
C SER A 48 -1.80 -8.86 4.89
N ILE A 49 -3.08 -9.25 4.80
CA ILE A 49 -3.45 -10.67 4.76
C ILE A 49 -2.79 -11.37 3.56
N ALA A 50 -2.78 -10.72 2.39
CA ALA A 50 -2.19 -11.28 1.19
C ALA A 50 -0.68 -11.52 1.34
N HIS A 51 0.06 -10.55 1.92
CA HIS A 51 1.48 -10.70 2.17
C HIS A 51 1.78 -11.80 3.19
N VAL A 52 1.05 -11.85 4.30
CA VAL A 52 1.24 -12.88 5.33
C VAL A 52 0.97 -14.27 4.77
N LYS A 53 -0.05 -14.44 3.92
CA LYS A 53 -0.31 -15.69 3.21
C LYS A 53 0.84 -16.06 2.27
N HIS A 54 1.31 -15.10 1.47
CA HIS A 54 2.43 -15.33 0.54
C HIS A 54 3.71 -15.69 1.28
N GLN A 55 4.00 -15.06 2.41
CA GLN A 55 5.18 -15.30 3.23
C GLN A 55 5.26 -16.74 3.76
N HIS A 56 4.12 -17.40 3.97
CA HIS A 56 4.03 -18.80 4.40
C HIS A 56 3.91 -19.77 3.23
N SER A 57 3.94 -19.31 1.99
CA SER A 57 3.91 -20.18 0.81
C SER A 57 5.32 -20.75 0.51
N PRO A 58 5.41 -21.92 -0.16
CA PRO A 58 6.68 -22.50 -0.60
C PRO A 58 7.47 -21.56 -1.54
N ASP A 59 6.77 -20.70 -2.27
CA ASP A 59 7.33 -19.76 -3.25
C ASP A 59 7.75 -18.42 -2.62
N SER A 60 7.71 -18.31 -1.30
CA SER A 60 8.06 -17.08 -0.60
C SER A 60 9.51 -16.69 -0.88
N THR A 61 9.67 -15.45 -1.35
CA THR A 61 10.97 -14.86 -1.68
C THR A 61 11.39 -13.79 -0.70
N PHE A 62 10.57 -13.53 0.32
CA PHE A 62 10.88 -12.56 1.37
C PHE A 62 11.62 -13.22 2.52
N SER A 63 12.83 -12.73 2.79
CA SER A 63 13.57 -13.10 4.00
C SER A 63 12.92 -12.41 5.20
N THR A 64 12.29 -13.19 6.08
CA THR A 64 11.61 -12.68 7.27
C THR A 64 12.46 -12.65 8.53
N ASN A 65 13.68 -13.18 8.48
CA ASN A 65 14.38 -13.66 9.68
C ASN A 65 15.51 -12.75 10.20
N ALA A 66 15.78 -11.61 9.58
CA ALA A 66 16.85 -10.72 10.06
C ALA A 66 16.47 -10.01 11.37
N LEU A 67 15.18 -9.73 11.57
CA LEU A 67 14.69 -9.06 12.77
C LEU A 67 13.76 -10.02 13.54
N ARG A 68 14.09 -10.32 14.79
CA ARG A 68 13.23 -11.10 15.70
C ARG A 68 12.04 -10.25 16.18
N LEU A 69 11.13 -9.94 15.26
CA LEU A 69 9.92 -9.20 15.57
C LEU A 69 8.87 -10.12 16.21
N ARG A 70 7.93 -9.53 16.93
CA ARG A 70 6.73 -10.24 17.38
C ARG A 70 5.95 -10.75 16.17
N PRO A 71 5.15 -11.84 16.33
CA PRO A 71 4.32 -12.36 15.25
C PRO A 71 3.51 -11.24 14.59
N ASN A 72 3.49 -11.26 13.27
CA ASN A 72 2.76 -10.28 12.49
C ASN A 72 1.27 -10.67 12.46
N GLU A 73 0.40 -9.85 13.04
CA GLU A 73 -1.05 -10.04 12.93
C GLU A 73 -1.54 -9.43 11.62
N PRO A 74 -2.20 -10.25 10.77
CA PRO A 74 -2.72 -9.75 9.50
C PRO A 74 -3.68 -8.58 9.68
N GLN A 75 -3.54 -7.59 8.81
CA GLN A 75 -4.39 -6.40 8.76
C GLN A 75 -5.27 -6.44 7.52
N SER A 76 -6.54 -6.09 7.68
CA SER A 76 -7.50 -5.90 6.60
C SER A 76 -8.14 -4.52 6.67
N ILE A 77 -8.57 -4.02 5.52
CA ILE A 77 -9.43 -2.84 5.43
C ILE A 77 -10.89 -3.18 5.77
N PHE A 78 -11.26 -4.47 5.75
CA PHE A 78 -12.62 -4.93 6.06
C PHE A 78 -12.79 -5.29 7.54
N ASP A 79 -14.00 -5.08 8.01
CA ASP A 79 -14.49 -5.63 9.27
C ASP A 79 -14.96 -7.09 9.10
N GLU A 80 -15.47 -7.69 10.17
CA GLU A 80 -16.01 -9.04 10.22
C GLU A 80 -17.22 -9.28 9.30
N ASN A 81 -17.90 -8.20 8.90
CA ASN A 81 -19.08 -8.22 8.01
C ASN A 81 -18.71 -7.92 6.55
N GLY A 82 -17.42 -7.80 6.23
CA GLY A 82 -16.94 -7.48 4.88
C GLY A 82 -17.13 -6.02 4.46
N LYS A 83 -17.40 -5.11 5.41
CA LYS A 83 -17.50 -3.67 5.16
C LYS A 83 -16.17 -2.98 5.42
N ILE A 84 -15.89 -1.92 4.66
CA ILE A 84 -14.74 -1.07 4.93
C ILE A 84 -14.85 -0.50 6.34
N ARG A 85 -13.79 -0.68 7.13
CA ARG A 85 -13.71 -0.21 8.53
C ARG A 85 -13.74 1.33 8.57
N PRO A 86 -14.46 1.95 9.54
CA PRO A 86 -14.51 3.41 9.68
C PRO A 86 -13.13 4.07 9.69
N VAL A 87 -12.16 3.48 10.37
CA VAL A 87 -10.79 3.98 10.46
C VAL A 87 -10.09 4.11 9.08
N VAL A 88 -10.52 3.34 8.08
CA VAL A 88 -10.02 3.47 6.69
C VAL A 88 -10.49 4.78 6.08
N HIS A 89 -11.76 5.14 6.30
CA HIS A 89 -12.31 6.40 5.82
C HIS A 89 -11.61 7.61 6.45
N ASP A 90 -11.29 7.54 7.76
CA ASP A 90 -10.52 8.59 8.45
C ASP A 90 -9.14 8.78 7.80
N VAL A 91 -8.46 7.68 7.47
CA VAL A 91 -7.16 7.73 6.77
C VAL A 91 -7.29 8.30 5.35
N LEU A 92 -8.32 7.89 4.60
CA LEU A 92 -8.55 8.40 3.24
C LEU A 92 -8.85 9.90 3.23
N GLN A 93 -9.60 10.39 4.23
CA GLN A 93 -9.87 11.81 4.38
C GLN A 93 -8.58 12.60 4.62
N LEU A 94 -7.72 12.15 5.54
CA LEU A 94 -6.41 12.78 5.79
C LEU A 94 -5.52 12.81 4.54
N ILE A 95 -5.51 11.73 3.75
CA ILE A 95 -4.75 11.66 2.51
C ILE A 95 -5.26 12.69 1.50
N ALA A 96 -6.59 12.85 1.40
CA ALA A 96 -7.21 13.82 0.49
C ALA A 96 -6.95 15.27 0.95
N GLU A 97 -7.13 15.57 2.24
CA GLU A 97 -6.90 16.90 2.83
C GLU A 97 -5.47 17.40 2.62
N GLU A 98 -4.48 16.52 2.75
CA GLU A 98 -3.06 16.85 2.63
C GLU A 98 -2.51 16.64 1.20
N ASP A 99 -3.39 16.39 0.23
CA ASP A 99 -3.04 16.15 -1.17
C ASP A 99 -1.89 15.13 -1.31
N ALA A 100 -1.97 14.03 -0.55
CA ALA A 100 -0.95 13.00 -0.50
C ALA A 100 -1.23 11.86 -1.49
N ILE A 101 -0.26 10.96 -1.63
CA ILE A 101 -0.37 9.76 -2.46
C ILE A 101 -0.88 8.62 -1.59
N LEU A 102 -1.97 7.99 -2.02
CA LEU A 102 -2.39 6.68 -1.53
C LEU A 102 -1.65 5.59 -2.29
N ASN A 103 -0.94 4.72 -1.60
CA ASN A 103 -0.46 3.46 -2.17
C ASN A 103 -1.23 2.30 -1.55
N CYS A 104 -1.79 1.41 -2.38
CA CYS A 104 -2.61 0.29 -1.91
C CYS A 104 -1.80 -0.79 -1.14
N GLY A 105 -0.48 -0.65 -1.06
CA GLY A 105 0.39 -1.58 -0.34
C GLY A 105 0.32 -2.99 -0.93
N HIS A 106 0.20 -3.98 -0.06
CA HIS A 106 0.01 -5.39 -0.44
C HIS A 106 -1.39 -5.90 -0.06
N LEU A 107 -2.40 -5.04 -0.12
CA LEU A 107 -3.79 -5.47 0.05
C LEU A 107 -4.16 -6.49 -1.02
N GLY A 108 -5.01 -7.45 -0.67
CA GLY A 108 -5.53 -8.40 -1.66
C GLY A 108 -6.37 -7.71 -2.74
N ALA A 109 -6.52 -8.34 -3.90
CA ALA A 109 -7.21 -7.74 -5.04
C ALA A 109 -8.66 -7.28 -4.72
N ASP A 110 -9.39 -8.03 -3.88
CA ASP A 110 -10.74 -7.67 -3.45
C ASP A 110 -10.74 -6.42 -2.54
N GLU A 111 -9.69 -6.26 -1.74
CA GLU A 111 -9.52 -5.08 -0.90
C GLU A 111 -9.18 -3.85 -1.76
N VAL A 112 -8.36 -4.02 -2.80
CA VAL A 112 -8.03 -2.93 -3.75
C VAL A 112 -9.26 -2.50 -4.53
N ASP A 113 -10.11 -3.46 -4.98
CA ASP A 113 -11.38 -3.19 -5.65
C ASP A 113 -12.31 -2.30 -4.81
N ALA A 114 -12.30 -2.50 -3.49
CA ALA A 114 -13.12 -1.70 -2.57
C ALA A 114 -12.45 -0.37 -2.20
N LEU A 115 -11.13 -0.36 -2.07
CA LEU A 115 -10.37 0.81 -1.60
C LEU A 115 -10.35 1.93 -2.63
N ILE A 116 -10.15 1.62 -3.93
CA ILE A 116 -10.04 2.65 -4.97
C ILE A 116 -11.30 3.50 -5.07
N PRO A 117 -12.53 2.93 -5.19
CA PRO A 117 -13.75 3.72 -5.21
C PRO A 117 -13.95 4.54 -3.93
N ALA A 118 -13.64 3.96 -2.75
CA ALA A 118 -13.75 4.66 -1.48
C ALA A 118 -12.78 5.84 -1.39
N ALA A 119 -11.55 5.67 -1.88
CA ALA A 119 -10.55 6.74 -1.95
C ALA A 119 -10.99 7.87 -2.89
N ARG A 120 -11.53 7.53 -4.07
CA ARG A 120 -12.10 8.54 -4.99
C ARG A 120 -13.26 9.31 -4.36
N ALA A 121 -14.16 8.61 -3.67
CA ALA A 121 -15.28 9.24 -2.97
C ALA A 121 -14.82 10.18 -1.84
N ALA A 122 -13.68 9.90 -1.20
CA ALA A 122 -13.04 10.77 -0.21
C ALA A 122 -12.26 11.94 -0.83
N GLY A 123 -12.11 12.00 -2.16
CA GLY A 123 -11.35 13.05 -2.85
C GLY A 123 -9.86 12.76 -3.05
N VAL A 124 -9.40 11.54 -2.84
CA VAL A 124 -8.01 11.16 -3.10
C VAL A 124 -7.75 11.15 -4.61
N GLU A 125 -6.84 11.98 -5.08
CA GLU A 125 -6.54 12.12 -6.51
C GLU A 125 -5.42 11.20 -6.99
N ARG A 126 -4.43 10.92 -6.13
CA ARG A 126 -3.25 10.14 -6.49
C ARG A 126 -3.27 8.77 -5.82
N ILE A 127 -3.60 7.74 -6.62
CA ILE A 127 -3.69 6.35 -6.16
C ILE A 127 -2.66 5.53 -6.93
N VAL A 128 -1.87 4.75 -6.21
CA VAL A 128 -0.85 3.85 -6.76
C VAL A 128 -1.14 2.43 -6.31
N VAL A 129 -1.10 1.49 -7.23
CA VAL A 129 -1.12 0.05 -6.96
C VAL A 129 0.23 -0.54 -7.33
N SER A 130 0.97 -1.03 -6.35
CA SER A 130 2.32 -1.57 -6.55
C SER A 130 2.28 -3.04 -6.95
N HIS A 131 3.00 -3.40 -8.00
CA HIS A 131 3.23 -4.78 -8.49
C HIS A 131 2.01 -5.71 -8.33
N PRO A 132 0.86 -5.39 -8.99
CA PRO A 132 -0.45 -5.99 -8.71
C PRO A 132 -0.51 -7.51 -8.92
N MET A 133 0.27 -8.05 -9.84
CA MET A 133 0.25 -9.48 -10.15
C MET A 133 1.09 -10.35 -9.21
N PHE A 134 1.84 -9.74 -8.29
CA PHE A 134 2.72 -10.49 -7.39
C PHE A 134 1.99 -10.89 -6.09
N VAL A 135 2.08 -10.07 -5.02
CA VAL A 135 1.46 -10.38 -3.71
C VAL A 135 -0.03 -10.12 -3.71
N ILE A 136 -0.47 -9.10 -4.42
CA ILE A 136 -1.88 -8.70 -4.53
C ILE A 136 -2.71 -9.77 -5.25
N GLY A 137 -2.10 -10.46 -6.22
CA GLY A 137 -2.74 -11.55 -6.96
C GLY A 137 -3.82 -11.07 -7.93
N ALA A 138 -3.64 -9.89 -8.51
CA ALA A 138 -4.58 -9.35 -9.48
C ALA A 138 -4.38 -9.97 -10.87
N THR A 139 -5.48 -10.10 -11.62
CA THR A 139 -5.42 -10.41 -13.05
C THR A 139 -5.16 -9.15 -13.88
N PRO A 140 -4.70 -9.28 -15.14
CA PRO A 140 -4.55 -8.15 -16.05
C PRO A 140 -5.85 -7.35 -16.23
N GLU A 141 -7.00 -8.02 -16.29
CA GLU A 141 -8.32 -7.40 -16.45
C GLU A 141 -8.66 -6.53 -15.23
N ARG A 142 -8.41 -7.03 -14.02
CA ARG A 142 -8.59 -6.26 -12.77
C ARG A 142 -7.67 -5.05 -12.74
N THR A 143 -6.41 -5.23 -13.10
CA THR A 143 -5.44 -4.14 -13.19
C THR A 143 -5.88 -3.06 -14.18
N ALA A 144 -6.38 -3.46 -15.36
CA ALA A 144 -6.93 -2.54 -16.35
C ALA A 144 -8.16 -1.77 -15.81
N GLU A 145 -9.01 -2.42 -14.99
CA GLU A 145 -10.14 -1.75 -14.34
C GLU A 145 -9.68 -0.68 -13.35
N TRP A 146 -8.67 -0.96 -12.54
CA TRP A 146 -8.09 0.02 -11.62
C TRP A 146 -7.50 1.24 -12.34
N VAL A 147 -6.87 1.01 -13.49
CA VAL A 147 -6.39 2.11 -14.36
C VAL A 147 -7.56 2.95 -14.87
N ARG A 148 -8.67 2.33 -15.32
CA ARG A 148 -9.87 3.07 -15.73
C ARG A 148 -10.47 3.91 -14.60
N GLN A 149 -10.33 3.45 -13.35
CA GLN A 149 -10.70 4.21 -12.15
C GLN A 149 -9.67 5.27 -11.76
N GLY A 150 -8.61 5.43 -12.55
CA GLY A 150 -7.58 6.47 -12.39
C GLY A 150 -6.43 6.08 -11.48
N ALA A 151 -6.26 4.82 -11.10
CA ALA A 151 -5.07 4.39 -10.38
C ALA A 151 -3.86 4.29 -11.32
N MET A 152 -2.69 4.62 -10.79
CA MET A 152 -1.39 4.34 -11.41
C MET A 152 -0.91 2.96 -11.01
N ILE A 153 -0.37 2.22 -11.97
CA ILE A 153 0.23 0.90 -11.70
C ILE A 153 1.75 1.06 -11.65
N GLU A 154 2.33 0.62 -10.54
CA GLU A 154 3.78 0.54 -10.36
C GLU A 154 4.24 -0.89 -10.65
N GLN A 155 5.24 -1.04 -11.52
CA GLN A 155 5.92 -2.32 -11.74
C GLN A 155 7.33 -2.28 -11.13
N CYS A 156 7.62 -3.27 -10.28
CA CYS A 156 8.90 -3.38 -9.63
C CYS A 156 9.83 -4.32 -10.42
N ILE A 157 10.98 -3.82 -10.84
CA ILE A 157 11.98 -4.61 -11.60
C ILE A 157 12.42 -5.89 -10.86
N ALA A 158 12.46 -5.85 -9.53
CA ALA A 158 12.79 -7.03 -8.73
C ALA A 158 11.72 -8.13 -8.82
N VAL A 159 10.47 -7.73 -9.02
CA VAL A 159 9.33 -8.63 -9.25
C VAL A 159 9.31 -9.08 -10.70
N ALA A 160 9.51 -8.16 -11.64
CA ALA A 160 9.54 -8.42 -13.07
C ALA A 160 10.55 -9.52 -13.47
N ARG A 161 11.67 -9.64 -12.76
CA ARG A 161 12.64 -10.71 -12.97
C ARG A 161 12.14 -12.13 -12.64
N LYS A 162 11.00 -12.24 -11.98
CA LYS A 162 10.40 -13.51 -11.55
C LYS A 162 9.14 -13.86 -12.33
N LEU A 163 8.61 -12.91 -13.08
CA LEU A 163 7.46 -13.10 -13.95
C LEU A 163 7.93 -13.43 -15.37
N ASP A 164 7.13 -14.19 -16.09
CA ASP A 164 7.35 -14.36 -17.52
C ASP A 164 7.26 -12.98 -18.19
N PRO A 165 8.21 -12.62 -19.09
CA PRO A 165 8.11 -11.38 -19.86
C PRO A 165 6.78 -11.18 -20.61
N ALA A 166 6.06 -12.27 -20.92
CA ALA A 166 4.75 -12.21 -21.53
C ALA A 166 3.62 -11.79 -20.55
N GLU A 167 3.90 -11.79 -19.25
CA GLU A 167 2.95 -11.41 -18.18
C GLU A 167 3.14 -9.95 -17.70
N LEU A 168 4.14 -9.24 -18.22
CA LEU A 168 4.45 -7.84 -17.94
C LEU A 168 3.79 -6.90 -18.94
#